data_520395814eb15cd9491615d2b1046a35
#
_entry.id   520395814eb15cd9491615d2b1046a35
#
_cell.length_a   1.000
_cell.length_b   1.000
_cell.length_c   1.000
_cell.angle_alpha   90.00
_cell.angle_beta   90.00
_cell.angle_gamma   90.00
#
_symmetry.space_group_name_H-M   'P 1'
#
loop_
_entity.id
_entity.type
_entity.pdbx_description
1 polymer ?
#
loop_
_entity_poly.entity_id
_entity_poly.type
_entity_poly.pdbx_seq_one_letter_code
_entity_poly.pdbx_strand_id
1 'polypeptide(L)'
;MSEYISILIPIYNGIEFFEDSFTSVINQTYKNWELLIGINGRYNDNTYLDKVNLIIDKYNNYSFDITVFNFDFKGKSNTLNTLVKHAKYNFIALLDVDDIWFHNKLDIQSKFLKSYDVIGTKCEYFGNINKFQPDIPTGDISNFDIFKFNPIINSSVIINKNFSYWNNDLLNGLEDYDLWFKLFFDKKNIYNVDNVLCYHRIHNESAFNNSNFNYLYILYNKWNYIKFLIK
;
A
#
# COMPACT_ATOMS: atom_id res chain seq x y z
N MET A 1 19.64 -2.22 -16.63
CA MET A 1 19.11 -0.90 -16.21
C MET A 1 18.27 -1.17 -14.97
N SER A 2 18.38 -0.31 -13.95
CA SER A 2 17.55 -0.36 -12.74
C SER A 2 16.12 0.07 -13.08
N GLU A 3 15.13 -0.62 -12.54
CA GLU A 3 13.72 -0.28 -12.73
C GLU A 3 13.36 0.96 -11.90
N TYR A 4 12.36 1.73 -12.35
CA TYR A 4 11.81 2.85 -11.60
C TYR A 4 10.50 2.45 -10.93
N ILE A 5 10.19 3.07 -9.80
CA ILE A 5 9.03 2.74 -8.96
C ILE A 5 8.20 4.00 -8.73
N SER A 6 6.88 3.92 -8.93
CA SER A 6 5.95 4.98 -8.54
C SER A 6 5.40 4.65 -7.15
N ILE A 7 5.70 5.51 -6.17
CA ILE A 7 5.25 5.36 -4.79
C ILE A 7 3.93 6.11 -4.63
N LEU A 8 2.92 5.46 -4.04
CA LEU A 8 1.59 6.05 -3.83
C LEU A 8 1.31 6.20 -2.34
N ILE A 9 0.94 7.42 -1.91
CA ILE A 9 0.43 7.71 -0.57
C ILE A 9 -0.98 8.29 -0.67
N PRO A 10 -2.04 7.49 -0.42
CA PRO A 10 -3.41 8.01 -0.32
C PRO A 10 -3.63 8.62 1.06
N ILE A 11 -4.22 9.82 1.13
CA ILE A 11 -4.51 10.54 2.38
C ILE A 11 -6.02 10.85 2.44
N TYR A 12 -6.71 10.31 3.45
CA TYR A 12 -8.06 10.67 3.82
C TYR A 12 -8.14 11.25 5.24
N ASN A 13 -7.60 10.52 6.20
CA ASN A 13 -7.32 10.90 7.59
C ASN A 13 -5.84 10.63 7.89
N GLY A 14 -5.37 10.91 9.12
CA GLY A 14 -4.00 10.57 9.54
C GLY A 14 -2.94 11.54 9.04
N ILE A 15 -3.31 12.76 8.68
CA ILE A 15 -2.37 13.80 8.22
C ILE A 15 -1.28 14.12 9.26
N GLU A 16 -1.53 13.83 10.53
CA GLU A 16 -0.56 13.97 11.64
C GLU A 16 0.60 12.99 11.53
N PHE A 17 0.44 11.87 10.83
CA PHE A 17 1.47 10.86 10.59
C PHE A 17 2.22 11.06 9.28
N PHE A 18 1.76 11.97 8.42
CA PHE A 18 2.30 12.15 7.07
C PHE A 18 3.80 12.47 7.07
N GLU A 19 4.30 13.26 8.01
CA GLU A 19 5.73 13.59 8.07
C GLU A 19 6.59 12.34 8.31
N ASP A 20 6.13 11.38 9.12
CA ASP A 20 6.83 10.11 9.37
C ASP A 20 6.87 9.26 8.09
N SER A 21 5.72 9.07 7.44
CA SER A 21 5.64 8.28 6.20
C SER A 21 6.44 8.92 5.08
N PHE A 22 6.32 10.23 4.88
CA PHE A 22 7.04 11.01 3.88
C PHE A 22 8.56 10.92 4.06
N THR A 23 9.05 11.14 5.29
CA THR A 23 10.48 11.07 5.58
C THR A 23 11.03 9.67 5.37
N SER A 24 10.23 8.63 5.61
CA SER A 24 10.63 7.24 5.33
C SER A 24 10.83 6.96 3.84
N VAL A 25 10.11 7.68 2.95
CA VAL A 25 10.28 7.61 1.49
C VAL A 25 11.52 8.37 1.04
N ILE A 26 11.68 9.62 1.41
CA ILE A 26 12.82 10.43 0.92
C ILE A 26 14.19 9.90 1.41
N ASN A 27 14.19 9.18 2.54
CA ASN A 27 15.37 8.52 3.10
C ASN A 27 15.66 7.13 2.50
N GLN A 28 14.88 6.65 1.51
CA GLN A 28 15.19 5.39 0.84
C GLN A 28 16.58 5.43 0.20
N THR A 29 17.34 4.34 0.34
CA THR A 29 18.66 4.15 -0.31
C THR A 29 18.52 4.00 -1.82
N TYR A 30 17.45 3.35 -2.28
CA TYR A 30 17.08 3.29 -3.70
C TYR A 30 16.51 4.62 -4.17
N LYS A 31 17.08 5.21 -5.23
CA LYS A 31 16.73 6.58 -5.65
C LYS A 31 15.90 6.65 -6.95
N ASN A 32 15.64 5.52 -7.61
CA ASN A 32 14.88 5.49 -8.85
C ASN A 32 13.37 5.38 -8.55
N TRP A 33 12.76 6.47 -8.11
CA TRP A 33 11.35 6.53 -7.80
C TRP A 33 10.75 7.92 -8.06
N GLU A 34 9.44 7.97 -8.23
CA GLU A 34 8.59 9.14 -8.07
C GLU A 34 7.62 8.93 -6.90
N LEU A 35 7.13 10.02 -6.31
CA LEU A 35 6.14 9.99 -5.24
C LEU A 35 4.86 10.71 -5.68
N LEU A 36 3.73 10.01 -5.64
CA LEU A 36 2.41 10.53 -5.92
C LEU A 36 1.58 10.52 -4.63
N ILE A 37 1.15 11.69 -4.17
CA ILE A 37 0.36 11.87 -2.96
C ILE A 37 -1.07 12.23 -3.38
N GLY A 38 -2.06 11.49 -2.90
CA GLY A 38 -3.47 11.72 -3.22
C GLY A 38 -4.29 12.05 -1.99
N ILE A 39 -4.62 13.33 -1.79
CA ILE A 39 -5.55 13.81 -0.77
C ILE A 39 -6.96 13.62 -1.31
N ASN A 40 -7.88 13.04 -0.53
CA ASN A 40 -9.25 12.79 -0.96
C ASN A 40 -10.27 13.09 0.13
N GLY A 41 -11.52 13.38 -0.29
CA GLY A 41 -12.64 13.67 0.62
C GLY A 41 -12.58 15.03 1.33
N ARG A 42 -11.67 15.93 0.90
CA ARG A 42 -11.39 17.22 1.52
C ARG A 42 -11.36 18.38 0.50
N TYR A 43 -11.99 18.23 -0.65
CA TYR A 43 -11.86 19.16 -1.78
C TYR A 43 -12.34 20.60 -1.50
N ASN A 44 -13.17 20.83 -0.47
CA ASN A 44 -13.59 22.16 -0.01
C ASN A 44 -12.74 22.70 1.15
N ASP A 45 -11.68 21.99 1.56
CA ASP A 45 -10.83 22.32 2.68
C ASP A 45 -9.35 22.11 2.29
N ASN A 46 -8.62 23.18 2.12
CA ASN A 46 -7.20 23.13 1.75
C ASN A 46 -6.27 22.80 2.93
N THR A 47 -6.79 22.64 4.14
CA THR A 47 -5.97 22.42 5.34
C THR A 47 -4.99 21.26 5.18
N TYR A 48 -5.43 20.16 4.54
CA TYR A 48 -4.56 19.00 4.31
C TYR A 48 -3.53 19.28 3.22
N LEU A 49 -3.95 19.93 2.12
CA LEU A 49 -3.03 20.32 1.05
C LEU A 49 -1.95 21.26 1.56
N ASP A 50 -2.31 22.27 2.36
CA ASP A 50 -1.37 23.23 2.95
C ASP A 50 -0.39 22.53 3.89
N LYS A 51 -0.86 21.59 4.74
CA LYS A 51 0.01 20.78 5.61
C LYS A 51 0.97 19.91 4.81
N VAL A 52 0.50 19.22 3.77
CA VAL A 52 1.34 18.38 2.90
C VAL A 52 2.43 19.22 2.26
N ASN A 53 2.08 20.37 1.67
CA ASN A 53 3.03 21.27 1.04
C ASN A 53 4.04 21.82 2.06
N LEU A 54 3.58 22.24 3.24
CA LEU A 54 4.47 22.71 4.30
C LEU A 54 5.49 21.66 4.73
N ILE A 55 5.09 20.39 4.82
CA ILE A 55 6.01 19.31 5.16
C ILE A 55 7.00 19.05 4.02
N ILE A 56 6.53 19.00 2.77
CA ILE A 56 7.42 18.82 1.60
C ILE A 56 8.45 19.97 1.54
N ASP A 57 8.03 21.20 1.78
CA ASP A 57 8.89 22.39 1.73
C ASP A 57 10.02 22.38 2.78
N LYS A 58 9.81 21.74 3.94
CA LYS A 58 10.89 21.54 4.94
C LYS A 58 12.08 20.74 4.37
N TYR A 59 11.84 19.90 3.37
CA TYR A 59 12.84 18.97 2.78
C TYR A 59 13.25 19.35 1.36
N ASN A 60 12.97 20.59 0.92
CA ASN A 60 13.23 21.11 -0.44
C ASN A 60 14.72 21.19 -0.87
N ASN A 61 15.65 20.80 -0.02
CA ASN A 61 17.08 20.74 -0.38
C ASN A 61 17.42 19.59 -1.35
N TYR A 62 16.45 18.76 -1.72
CA TYR A 62 16.59 17.61 -2.60
C TYR A 62 15.65 17.74 -3.79
N SER A 63 16.13 17.43 -4.99
CA SER A 63 15.30 17.36 -6.20
C SER A 63 14.59 16.01 -6.25
N PHE A 64 13.46 15.89 -5.55
CA PHE A 64 12.61 14.72 -5.63
C PHE A 64 11.50 14.90 -6.68
N ASP A 65 11.14 13.83 -7.39
CA ASP A 65 10.00 13.82 -8.31
C ASP A 65 8.71 13.55 -7.48
N ILE A 66 8.08 14.61 -6.98
CA ILE A 66 6.90 14.55 -6.11
C ILE A 66 5.73 15.27 -6.76
N THR A 67 4.57 14.64 -6.81
CA THR A 67 3.32 15.26 -7.26
C THR A 67 2.22 15.08 -6.22
N VAL A 68 1.56 16.18 -5.85
CA VAL A 68 0.42 16.20 -4.91
C VAL A 68 -0.87 16.45 -5.68
N PHE A 69 -1.87 15.60 -5.43
CA PHE A 69 -3.22 15.70 -5.96
C PHE A 69 -4.20 15.98 -4.82
N ASN A 70 -5.10 16.93 -5.01
CA ASN A 70 -6.24 17.17 -4.11
C ASN A 70 -7.53 16.83 -4.87
N PHE A 71 -8.09 15.65 -4.60
CA PHE A 71 -9.22 15.10 -5.35
C PHE A 71 -10.56 15.57 -4.78
N ASP A 72 -11.53 15.80 -5.66
CA ASP A 72 -12.90 16.20 -5.36
C ASP A 72 -13.83 15.04 -5.00
N PHE A 73 -13.29 13.84 -4.83
CA PHE A 73 -14.01 12.63 -4.44
C PHE A 73 -13.46 12.02 -3.15
N LYS A 74 -14.19 11.06 -2.59
CA LYS A 74 -13.82 10.30 -1.39
C LYS A 74 -13.58 8.83 -1.77
N GLY A 75 -12.62 8.18 -1.08
CA GLY A 75 -12.41 6.72 -1.11
C GLY A 75 -11.00 6.33 -1.50
N LYS A 76 -10.42 5.42 -0.71
CA LYS A 76 -9.03 4.93 -0.88
C LYS A 76 -8.85 4.25 -2.24
N SER A 77 -9.76 3.33 -2.63
CA SER A 77 -9.71 2.64 -3.92
C SER A 77 -9.72 3.61 -5.10
N ASN A 78 -10.63 4.60 -5.11
CA ASN A 78 -10.69 5.64 -6.14
C ASN A 78 -9.40 6.45 -6.21
N THR A 79 -8.85 6.80 -5.04
CA THR A 79 -7.59 7.54 -4.94
C THR A 79 -6.45 6.74 -5.53
N LEU A 80 -6.26 5.48 -5.11
CA LEU A 80 -5.22 4.60 -5.62
C LEU A 80 -5.37 4.37 -7.13
N ASN A 81 -6.57 4.04 -7.61
CA ASN A 81 -6.83 3.84 -9.04
C ASN A 81 -6.54 5.10 -9.87
N THR A 82 -6.79 6.30 -9.31
CA THR A 82 -6.49 7.56 -9.98
C THR A 82 -4.99 7.83 -9.97
N LEU A 83 -4.30 7.64 -8.85
CA LEU A 83 -2.84 7.78 -8.76
C LEU A 83 -2.12 6.82 -9.72
N VAL A 84 -2.57 5.56 -9.83
CA VAL A 84 -2.01 4.58 -10.80
C VAL A 84 -2.09 5.09 -12.23
N LYS A 85 -3.16 5.80 -12.64
CA LYS A 85 -3.26 6.39 -13.98
C LYS A 85 -2.21 7.47 -14.22
N HIS A 86 -1.82 8.22 -13.18
CA HIS A 86 -0.78 9.25 -13.25
C HIS A 86 0.64 8.71 -13.06
N ALA A 87 0.79 7.49 -12.55
CA ALA A 87 2.09 6.87 -12.33
C ALA A 87 2.85 6.66 -13.64
N LYS A 88 4.12 7.08 -13.68
CA LYS A 88 4.99 6.98 -14.88
C LYS A 88 5.56 5.58 -15.07
N TYR A 89 5.73 4.82 -13.98
CA TYR A 89 6.53 3.59 -13.98
C TYR A 89 5.69 2.32 -13.87
N ASN A 90 6.29 1.20 -14.24
CA ASN A 90 5.60 -0.09 -14.30
C ASN A 90 5.45 -0.79 -12.94
N PHE A 91 6.08 -0.28 -11.91
CA PHE A 91 5.99 -0.82 -10.55
C PHE A 91 5.42 0.22 -9.61
N ILE A 92 4.41 -0.18 -8.86
CA ILE A 92 3.68 0.66 -7.90
C ILE A 92 4.03 0.19 -6.49
N ALA A 93 4.56 1.06 -5.67
CA ALA A 93 4.77 0.81 -4.24
C ALA A 93 3.70 1.53 -3.42
N LEU A 94 3.12 0.84 -2.44
CA LEU A 94 2.03 1.36 -1.61
C LEU A 94 2.56 1.71 -0.22
N LEU A 95 2.19 2.91 0.25
CA LEU A 95 2.45 3.34 1.62
C LEU A 95 1.20 4.05 2.17
N ASP A 96 0.59 3.48 3.20
CA ASP A 96 -0.46 4.18 3.94
C ASP A 96 0.15 5.33 4.75
N VAL A 97 -0.59 6.42 4.90
CA VAL A 97 -0.10 7.68 5.50
C VAL A 97 0.40 7.56 6.94
N ASP A 98 -0.04 6.53 7.64
CA ASP A 98 0.27 6.22 9.05
C ASP A 98 1.39 5.19 9.25
N ASP A 99 1.90 4.59 8.16
CA ASP A 99 2.95 3.60 8.19
C ASP A 99 4.34 4.18 7.88
N ILE A 100 5.40 3.44 8.20
CA ILE A 100 6.79 3.88 8.04
C ILE A 100 7.61 2.78 7.36
N TRP A 101 8.39 3.13 6.35
CA TRP A 101 9.31 2.21 5.70
C TRP A 101 10.71 2.23 6.32
N PHE A 102 11.38 1.08 6.32
CA PHE A 102 12.81 1.02 6.55
C PHE A 102 13.57 1.61 5.36
N HIS A 103 14.67 2.28 5.62
CA HIS A 103 15.43 3.04 4.61
C HIS A 103 15.93 2.20 3.41
N ASN A 104 16.10 0.91 3.57
CA ASN A 104 16.60 -0.02 2.54
C ASN A 104 15.50 -0.89 1.90
N LYS A 105 14.21 -0.59 2.16
CA LYS A 105 13.08 -1.39 1.68
C LYS A 105 13.07 -1.52 0.16
N LEU A 106 13.09 -0.41 -0.55
CA LEU A 106 13.03 -0.41 -2.01
C LEU A 106 14.27 -1.07 -2.64
N ASP A 107 15.45 -0.88 -2.06
CA ASP A 107 16.67 -1.53 -2.54
C ASP A 107 16.58 -3.06 -2.45
N ILE A 108 16.07 -3.59 -1.34
CA ILE A 108 15.90 -5.03 -1.16
C ILE A 108 14.85 -5.59 -2.11
N GLN A 109 13.68 -4.95 -2.22
CA GLN A 109 12.58 -5.43 -3.06
C GLN A 109 12.86 -5.27 -4.56
N SER A 110 13.66 -4.27 -4.97
CA SER A 110 14.00 -4.05 -6.37
C SER A 110 14.67 -5.25 -7.04
N LYS A 111 15.31 -6.12 -6.26
CA LYS A 111 15.98 -7.34 -6.74
C LYS A 111 14.99 -8.40 -7.27
N PHE A 112 13.71 -8.29 -6.89
CA PHE A 112 12.66 -9.25 -7.23
C PHE A 112 11.71 -8.76 -8.33
N LEU A 113 11.78 -7.48 -8.75
CA LEU A 113 10.83 -6.84 -9.68
C LEU A 113 10.67 -7.57 -11.02
N LYS A 114 11.73 -8.24 -11.50
CA LYS A 114 11.69 -8.98 -12.79
C LYS A 114 11.12 -10.38 -12.68
N SER A 115 10.97 -10.89 -11.46
CA SER A 115 10.61 -12.29 -11.22
C SER A 115 9.20 -12.45 -10.66
N TYR A 116 8.67 -11.41 -10.02
CA TYR A 116 7.38 -11.47 -9.32
C TYR A 116 6.49 -10.29 -9.67
N ASP A 117 5.19 -10.56 -9.71
CA ASP A 117 4.14 -9.57 -9.98
C ASP A 117 3.80 -8.73 -8.75
N VAL A 118 3.93 -9.35 -7.55
CA VAL A 118 3.70 -8.72 -6.25
C VAL A 118 4.85 -9.10 -5.31
N ILE A 119 5.41 -8.10 -4.63
CA ILE A 119 6.52 -8.28 -3.70
C ILE A 119 6.17 -7.59 -2.39
N GLY A 120 5.78 -8.38 -1.39
CA GLY A 120 5.56 -7.95 -0.01
C GLY A 120 6.80 -8.09 0.86
N THR A 121 6.68 -7.72 2.12
CA THR A 121 7.71 -7.93 3.15
C THR A 121 7.06 -8.22 4.50
N LYS A 122 7.83 -8.73 5.46
CA LYS A 122 7.40 -8.70 6.86
C LYS A 122 7.22 -7.26 7.35
N CYS A 123 6.42 -7.11 8.38
CA CYS A 123 6.25 -5.84 9.09
C CYS A 123 6.39 -6.03 10.60
N GLU A 124 6.56 -4.92 11.31
CA GLU A 124 6.41 -4.84 12.76
C GLU A 124 5.25 -3.90 13.07
N TYR A 125 4.30 -4.35 13.88
CA TYR A 125 3.21 -3.53 14.38
C TYR A 125 3.70 -2.66 15.53
N PHE A 126 3.26 -1.39 15.56
CA PHE A 126 3.62 -0.42 16.59
C PHE A 126 2.49 0.58 16.84
N GLY A 127 2.68 1.55 17.72
CA GLY A 127 1.69 2.59 18.06
C GLY A 127 0.99 2.28 19.38
N ASN A 128 -0.34 2.18 19.39
CA ASN A 128 -1.14 1.96 20.60
C ASN A 128 -1.12 0.52 21.12
N ILE A 129 -0.15 -0.27 20.70
CA ILE A 129 0.04 -1.67 21.10
C ILE A 129 1.51 -1.95 21.40
N ASN A 130 1.78 -3.04 22.12
CA ASN A 130 3.14 -3.55 22.23
C ASN A 130 3.62 -4.00 20.85
N LYS A 131 4.86 -3.67 20.50
CA LYS A 131 5.46 -4.09 19.25
C LYS A 131 5.45 -5.60 19.09
N PHE A 132 4.99 -6.08 17.93
CA PHE A 132 5.10 -7.49 17.56
C PHE A 132 5.18 -7.66 16.04
N GLN A 133 5.71 -8.78 15.61
CA GLN A 133 5.79 -9.15 14.21
C GLN A 133 4.75 -10.23 13.93
N PRO A 134 3.78 -10.01 13.01
CA PRO A 134 2.84 -11.06 12.64
C PRO A 134 3.59 -12.19 11.92
N ASP A 135 3.15 -13.41 12.17
CA ASP A 135 3.67 -14.59 11.46
C ASP A 135 2.99 -14.70 10.08
N ILE A 136 3.63 -14.14 9.07
CA ILE A 136 3.20 -14.21 7.68
C ILE A 136 4.17 -15.06 6.86
N PRO A 137 3.67 -15.80 5.83
CA PRO A 137 4.53 -16.63 4.99
C PRO A 137 5.52 -15.78 4.21
N THR A 138 6.74 -16.29 4.04
CA THR A 138 7.84 -15.65 3.28
C THR A 138 8.33 -16.54 2.15
N GLY A 139 9.12 -15.97 1.24
CA GLY A 139 9.53 -16.62 0.01
C GLY A 139 8.45 -16.52 -1.08
N ASP A 140 8.44 -17.48 -1.99
CA ASP A 140 7.39 -17.61 -3.01
C ASP A 140 6.11 -18.13 -2.36
N ILE A 141 5.09 -17.26 -2.32
CA ILE A 141 3.78 -17.56 -1.72
C ILE A 141 2.67 -17.67 -2.78
N SER A 142 3.00 -17.78 -4.05
CA SER A 142 2.03 -17.82 -5.17
C SER A 142 0.97 -18.92 -5.03
N ASN A 143 1.27 -19.99 -4.30
CA ASN A 143 0.36 -21.10 -4.02
C ASN A 143 -0.22 -21.08 -2.60
N PHE A 144 -0.09 -19.97 -1.86
CA PHE A 144 -0.65 -19.86 -0.52
C PHE A 144 -2.19 -19.91 -0.55
N ASP A 145 -2.79 -20.60 0.41
CA ASP A 145 -4.24 -20.62 0.56
C ASP A 145 -4.71 -19.32 1.25
N ILE A 146 -5.06 -18.34 0.43
CA ILE A 146 -5.48 -17.00 0.87
C ILE A 146 -6.78 -17.00 1.70
N PHE A 147 -7.54 -18.10 1.72
CA PHE A 147 -8.70 -18.24 2.61
C PHE A 147 -8.32 -18.44 4.09
N LYS A 148 -7.06 -18.74 4.40
CA LYS A 148 -6.60 -18.87 5.79
C LYS A 148 -6.52 -17.52 6.50
N PHE A 149 -5.85 -16.56 5.87
CA PHE A 149 -5.70 -15.17 6.34
C PHE A 149 -5.06 -14.32 5.23
N ASN A 150 -5.04 -13.00 5.39
CA ASN A 150 -4.33 -12.09 4.48
C ASN A 150 -2.81 -12.22 4.68
N PRO A 151 -2.05 -12.78 3.71
CA PRO A 151 -0.62 -12.99 3.84
C PRO A 151 0.23 -11.76 3.46
N ILE A 152 -0.39 -10.67 3.04
CA ILE A 152 0.27 -9.50 2.45
C ILE A 152 -0.07 -8.24 3.26
N ILE A 153 0.95 -7.53 3.70
CA ILE A 153 0.80 -6.23 4.38
C ILE A 153 0.75 -5.13 3.33
N ASN A 154 -0.35 -4.36 3.26
CA ASN A 154 -0.60 -3.38 2.20
C ASN A 154 0.57 -2.39 2.02
N SER A 155 1.01 -1.72 3.08
CA SER A 155 2.12 -0.75 3.02
C SER A 155 3.49 -1.37 2.75
N SER A 156 3.59 -2.70 2.68
CA SER A 156 4.85 -3.38 2.34
C SER A 156 5.03 -3.62 0.84
N VAL A 157 3.97 -3.48 0.05
CA VAL A 157 3.88 -4.03 -1.31
C VAL A 157 4.57 -3.18 -2.36
N ILE A 158 5.26 -3.84 -3.31
CA ILE A 158 5.45 -3.37 -4.67
C ILE A 158 4.67 -4.31 -5.60
N ILE A 159 3.86 -3.76 -6.49
CA ILE A 159 3.01 -4.50 -7.43
C ILE A 159 3.21 -3.99 -8.85
N ASN A 160 3.15 -4.87 -9.84
CA ASN A 160 3.15 -4.49 -11.25
C ASN A 160 1.91 -3.63 -11.57
N LYS A 161 2.11 -2.49 -12.19
CA LYS A 161 1.07 -1.50 -12.54
C LYS A 161 -0.12 -2.12 -13.27
N ASN A 162 0.10 -3.10 -14.12
CA ASN A 162 -0.96 -3.76 -14.89
C ASN A 162 -1.98 -4.51 -14.00
N PHE A 163 -1.63 -4.81 -12.76
CA PHE A 163 -2.47 -5.52 -11.79
C PHE A 163 -2.97 -4.62 -10.67
N SER A 164 -2.57 -3.35 -10.66
CA SER A 164 -2.86 -2.36 -9.60
C SER A 164 -4.24 -1.73 -9.82
N TYR A 165 -5.30 -2.49 -9.58
CA TYR A 165 -6.68 -2.00 -9.67
C TYR A 165 -7.52 -2.48 -8.48
N TRP A 166 -7.96 -1.54 -7.66
CA TRP A 166 -8.80 -1.77 -6.48
C TRP A 166 -10.26 -1.65 -6.81
N ASN A 167 -11.08 -2.55 -6.29
CA ASN A 167 -12.54 -2.50 -6.45
C ASN A 167 -13.11 -1.34 -5.62
N ASN A 168 -13.82 -0.43 -6.28
CA ASN A 168 -14.44 0.74 -5.64
C ASN A 168 -15.70 0.40 -4.83
N ASP A 169 -16.32 -0.75 -5.07
CA ASP A 169 -17.55 -1.18 -4.39
C ASP A 169 -17.28 -1.75 -2.98
N LEU A 170 -16.02 -2.06 -2.66
CA LEU A 170 -15.59 -2.53 -1.35
C LEU A 170 -15.17 -1.35 -0.47
N LEU A 171 -16.12 -0.87 0.30
CA LEU A 171 -15.88 0.09 1.36
C LEU A 171 -15.47 -0.67 2.65
N ASN A 172 -14.66 -0.05 3.52
CA ASN A 172 -14.29 -0.51 4.87
C ASN A 172 -13.00 -1.32 5.03
N GLY A 173 -11.95 -0.99 4.27
CA GLY A 173 -10.59 -1.47 4.55
C GLY A 173 -10.31 -2.91 4.11
N LEU A 174 -11.13 -3.48 3.21
CA LEU A 174 -10.90 -4.79 2.60
C LEU A 174 -10.54 -4.71 1.10
N GLU A 175 -10.35 -3.51 0.59
CA GLU A 175 -10.03 -3.28 -0.83
C GLU A 175 -8.71 -3.91 -1.24
N ASP A 176 -7.73 -3.94 -0.34
CA ASP A 176 -6.44 -4.60 -0.54
C ASP A 176 -6.61 -6.13 -0.53
N TYR A 177 -7.32 -6.67 0.45
CA TYR A 177 -7.51 -8.11 0.56
C TYR A 177 -8.31 -8.67 -0.64
N ASP A 178 -9.30 -7.93 -1.15
CA ASP A 178 -10.02 -8.30 -2.39
C ASP A 178 -9.08 -8.33 -3.60
N LEU A 179 -8.17 -7.35 -3.71
CA LEU A 179 -7.15 -7.35 -4.75
C LEU A 179 -6.21 -8.56 -4.63
N TRP A 180 -5.77 -8.89 -3.41
CA TRP A 180 -4.92 -10.07 -3.21
C TRP A 180 -5.65 -11.35 -3.59
N PHE A 181 -6.92 -11.55 -3.20
CA PHE A 181 -7.72 -12.67 -3.68
C PHE A 181 -7.70 -12.78 -5.20
N LYS A 182 -7.97 -11.66 -5.90
CA LYS A 182 -7.97 -11.63 -7.36
C LYS A 182 -6.62 -12.10 -7.92
N LEU A 183 -5.50 -11.61 -7.39
CA LEU A 183 -4.17 -11.93 -7.90
C LEU A 183 -3.77 -13.38 -7.66
N PHE A 184 -4.14 -13.96 -6.50
CA PHE A 184 -3.95 -15.39 -6.24
C PHE A 184 -4.79 -16.26 -7.20
N PHE A 185 -6.04 -15.88 -7.46
CA PHE A 185 -6.91 -16.58 -8.42
C PHE A 185 -6.40 -16.43 -9.87
N ASP A 186 -5.88 -15.28 -10.23
CA ASP A 186 -5.23 -15.02 -11.53
C ASP A 186 -3.84 -15.67 -11.64
N LYS A 187 -3.43 -16.46 -10.63
CA LYS A 187 -2.13 -17.19 -10.56
C LYS A 187 -0.93 -16.30 -10.80
N LYS A 188 -0.93 -15.11 -10.19
CA LYS A 188 0.20 -14.19 -10.23
C LYS A 188 1.35 -14.69 -9.37
N ASN A 189 2.58 -14.34 -9.75
CA ASN A 189 3.77 -14.66 -8.98
C ASN A 189 3.89 -13.68 -7.81
N ILE A 190 3.81 -14.19 -6.58
CA ILE A 190 3.76 -13.40 -5.35
C ILE A 190 4.88 -13.83 -4.41
N TYR A 191 5.66 -12.87 -3.93
CA TYR A 191 6.80 -13.11 -3.06
C TYR A 191 6.75 -12.22 -1.83
N ASN A 192 6.97 -12.77 -0.65
CA ASN A 192 7.22 -12.00 0.57
C ASN A 192 8.69 -12.11 0.97
N VAL A 193 9.37 -10.96 1.01
CA VAL A 193 10.76 -10.87 1.49
C VAL A 193 10.80 -11.19 2.99
N ASP A 194 11.76 -12.02 3.39
CA ASP A 194 11.94 -12.44 4.79
C ASP A 194 12.67 -11.40 5.65
N ASN A 195 12.42 -10.12 5.40
CA ASN A 195 12.93 -9.00 6.19
C ASN A 195 11.76 -8.15 6.68
N VAL A 196 11.86 -7.63 7.88
CA VAL A 196 10.97 -6.57 8.38
C VAL A 196 11.41 -5.27 7.73
N LEU A 197 10.59 -4.74 6.80
CA LEU A 197 10.91 -3.54 6.02
C LEU A 197 9.81 -2.47 6.10
N CYS A 198 8.79 -2.70 6.92
CA CYS A 198 7.69 -1.79 7.16
C CYS A 198 7.31 -1.82 8.64
N TYR A 199 7.09 -0.66 9.22
CA TYR A 199 6.35 -0.49 10.46
C TYR A 199 4.89 -0.19 10.13
N HIS A 200 3.96 -1.00 10.65
CA HIS A 200 2.52 -0.81 10.51
C HIS A 200 1.93 -0.24 11.79
N ARG A 201 1.36 0.97 11.71
CA ARG A 201 0.86 1.70 12.88
C ARG A 201 -0.54 1.26 13.25
N ILE A 202 -0.74 0.95 14.52
CA ILE A 202 -2.05 0.69 15.11
C ILE A 202 -2.43 1.88 16.00
N HIS A 203 -3.54 2.53 15.67
CA HIS A 203 -4.12 3.64 16.43
C HIS A 203 -5.65 3.54 16.42
N ASN A 204 -6.33 4.38 17.21
CA ASN A 204 -7.79 4.26 17.44
C ASN A 204 -8.63 4.36 16.14
N GLU A 205 -8.15 5.10 15.14
CA GLU A 205 -8.83 5.29 13.86
C GLU A 205 -8.32 4.35 12.76
N SER A 206 -7.42 3.41 13.07
CA SER A 206 -6.93 2.43 12.10
C SER A 206 -8.08 1.63 11.53
N ALA A 207 -8.11 1.47 10.20
CA ALA A 207 -9.08 0.62 9.50
C ALA A 207 -9.06 -0.82 10.03
N PHE A 208 -7.91 -1.29 10.48
CA PHE A 208 -7.72 -2.60 11.12
C PHE A 208 -8.63 -2.81 12.34
N ASN A 209 -8.86 -1.76 13.16
CA ASN A 209 -9.74 -1.85 14.35
C ASN A 209 -11.23 -1.83 13.99
N ASN A 210 -11.57 -1.40 12.79
CA ASN A 210 -12.95 -1.24 12.31
C ASN A 210 -13.38 -2.37 11.35
N SER A 211 -12.56 -3.41 11.17
CA SER A 211 -12.89 -4.54 10.32
C SER A 211 -14.12 -5.27 10.88
N ASN A 212 -15.27 -5.06 10.25
CA ASN A 212 -16.51 -5.72 10.61
C ASN A 212 -16.48 -7.17 10.05
N PHE A 213 -16.62 -8.16 10.91
CA PHE A 213 -16.69 -9.60 10.52
C PHE A 213 -17.67 -9.87 9.38
N ASN A 214 -18.75 -9.07 9.25
CA ASN A 214 -19.71 -9.22 8.16
C ASN A 214 -19.06 -8.96 6.78
N TYR A 215 -18.12 -8.02 6.66
CA TYR A 215 -17.46 -7.75 5.38
C TYR A 215 -16.45 -8.85 4.99
N LEU A 216 -15.74 -9.41 5.95
CA LEU A 216 -14.90 -10.58 5.70
C LEU A 216 -15.73 -11.78 5.22
N TYR A 217 -16.91 -11.99 5.83
CA TYR A 217 -17.83 -13.02 5.40
C TYR A 217 -18.32 -12.80 3.96
N ILE A 218 -18.68 -11.57 3.60
CA ILE A 218 -19.08 -11.20 2.23
C ILE A 218 -17.93 -11.44 1.25
N LEU A 219 -16.72 -11.02 1.60
CA LEU A 219 -15.52 -11.21 0.79
C LEU A 219 -15.24 -12.71 0.54
N TYR A 220 -15.24 -13.52 1.60
CA TYR A 220 -15.02 -14.96 1.49
C TYR A 220 -16.09 -15.65 0.65
N ASN A 221 -17.37 -15.28 0.80
CA ASN A 221 -18.46 -15.84 -0.01
C ASN A 221 -18.32 -15.47 -1.48
N LYS A 222 -17.98 -14.22 -1.80
CA LYS A 222 -17.69 -13.77 -3.17
C LYS A 222 -16.62 -14.66 -3.81
N TRP A 223 -15.48 -14.85 -3.14
CA TRP A 223 -14.36 -15.59 -3.70
C TRP A 223 -14.56 -17.10 -3.67
N ASN A 224 -15.28 -17.66 -2.70
CA ASN A 224 -15.69 -19.06 -2.72
C ASN A 224 -16.64 -19.36 -3.89
N TYR A 225 -17.57 -18.45 -4.20
CA TYR A 225 -18.44 -18.59 -5.37
C TYR A 225 -17.64 -18.54 -6.68
N ILE A 226 -16.72 -17.61 -6.80
CA ILE A 226 -15.79 -17.53 -7.96
C ILE A 226 -14.97 -18.82 -8.08
N LYS A 227 -14.42 -19.34 -6.98
CA LYS A 227 -13.67 -20.60 -6.93
C LYS A 227 -14.51 -21.79 -7.42
N PHE A 228 -15.80 -21.79 -7.12
CA PHE A 228 -16.73 -22.81 -7.59
C PHE A 228 -16.95 -22.75 -9.10
N LEU A 229 -17.04 -21.54 -9.68
CA LEU A 229 -17.26 -21.33 -11.12
C LEU A 229 -16.05 -21.67 -12.00
N ILE A 230 -14.84 -21.65 -11.44
CA ILE A 230 -13.59 -21.86 -12.20
C ILE A 230 -13.17 -23.35 -12.19
N LYS A 231 -13.78 -24.18 -11.35
CA LYS A 231 -13.57 -25.63 -11.31
C LYS A 231 -14.38 -26.34 -12.39
#